data_f369ad7ac0804adc50db1a5496227bc4
#
_entry.id   f369ad7ac0804adc50db1a5496227bc4
#
_cell.length_a   1.000
_cell.length_b   1.000
_cell.length_c   1.000
_cell.angle_alpha   90.00
_cell.angle_beta   90.00
_cell.angle_gamma   90.00
#
_symmetry.space_group_name_H-M   'P 1'
#
loop_
_entity.id
_entity.type
_entity.pdbx_description
1 polymer ?
#
loop_
_entity_poly.entity_id
_entity_poly.type
_entity_poly.pdbx_seq_one_letter_code
_entity_poly.pdbx_strand_id
1 'polypeptide(L)'
;MAAKHDFFNEVAEDSRDLAAQIAAFSAFTEGMQLFSSFVMLLNFTRNGTMKGMGQIIAWSIADETLHTESMTKLFREYIVENPELWNDALKAKIYGIAETMVELEDRFIDLAFGVSEMRRLTREEVRSYICLLYTSPSPRD
;
A
#
# COMPACT_ATOMS: atom_id res chain seq x y z
N MET A 1 7.56 1.84 -11.36
CA MET A 1 7.13 3.10 -10.72
C MET A 1 6.18 3.91 -11.61
N ALA A 2 6.49 4.15 -12.90
CA ALA A 2 5.62 4.88 -13.81
C ALA A 2 4.17 4.36 -13.84
N ALA A 3 3.95 3.06 -14.05
CA ALA A 3 2.61 2.48 -14.15
C ALA A 3 1.72 2.71 -12.90
N LYS A 4 2.31 2.76 -11.70
CA LYS A 4 1.56 3.09 -10.47
C LYS A 4 1.12 4.55 -10.47
N HIS A 5 2.02 5.45 -10.86
CA HIS A 5 1.74 6.89 -10.93
C HIS A 5 0.69 7.21 -12.00
N ASP A 6 0.77 6.56 -13.17
CA ASP A 6 -0.18 6.76 -14.27
C ASP A 6 -1.59 6.31 -13.86
N PHE A 7 -1.70 5.16 -13.17
CA PHE A 7 -2.97 4.67 -12.64
C PHE A 7 -3.62 5.66 -11.64
N PHE A 8 -2.84 6.25 -10.74
CA PHE A 8 -3.36 7.27 -9.82
C PHE A 8 -3.83 8.54 -10.52
N ASN A 9 -3.14 8.97 -11.56
CA ASN A 9 -3.57 10.13 -12.33
C ASN A 9 -4.90 9.87 -13.05
N GLU A 10 -5.12 8.66 -13.60
CA GLU A 10 -6.41 8.29 -14.21
C GLU A 10 -7.55 8.30 -13.19
N VAL A 11 -7.31 7.83 -11.96
CA VAL A 11 -8.30 7.87 -10.86
C VAL A 11 -8.60 9.32 -10.42
N ALA A 12 -7.67 10.25 -10.61
CA ALA A 12 -7.78 11.64 -10.14
C ALA A 12 -8.60 12.57 -11.05
N GLU A 13 -9.02 12.16 -12.24
CA GLU A 13 -9.63 13.05 -13.22
C GLU A 13 -11.11 13.40 -12.97
N ASP A 14 -11.86 12.65 -12.15
CA ASP A 14 -13.24 12.97 -11.80
C ASP A 14 -13.39 13.37 -10.32
N SER A 15 -13.79 14.61 -10.07
CA SER A 15 -14.01 15.14 -8.71
C SER A 15 -15.10 14.40 -7.92
N ARG A 16 -15.97 13.62 -8.58
CA ARG A 16 -16.95 12.73 -7.94
C ARG A 16 -16.29 11.50 -7.31
N ASP A 17 -15.04 11.26 -7.64
CA ASP A 17 -14.26 10.11 -7.18
C ASP A 17 -13.38 10.40 -5.97
N LEU A 18 -13.53 11.55 -5.33
CA LEU A 18 -12.72 11.95 -4.17
C LEU A 18 -12.73 10.88 -3.07
N ALA A 19 -13.88 10.28 -2.78
CA ALA A 19 -13.98 9.20 -1.79
C ALA A 19 -13.13 7.99 -2.18
N ALA A 20 -13.17 7.58 -3.45
CA ALA A 20 -12.34 6.47 -3.94
C ALA A 20 -10.86 6.82 -3.92
N GLN A 21 -10.50 8.07 -4.22
CA GLN A 21 -9.11 8.55 -4.14
C GLN A 21 -8.59 8.53 -2.71
N ILE A 22 -9.36 9.05 -1.74
CA ILE A 22 -8.97 9.03 -0.33
C ILE A 22 -8.78 7.57 0.15
N ALA A 23 -9.71 6.66 -0.21
CA ALA A 23 -9.60 5.25 0.13
C ALA A 23 -8.34 4.60 -0.50
N ALA A 24 -8.07 4.90 -1.77
CA ALA A 24 -6.92 4.39 -2.49
C ALA A 24 -5.60 4.85 -1.84
N PHE A 25 -5.49 6.14 -1.52
CA PHE A 25 -4.30 6.66 -0.84
C PHE A 25 -4.13 6.05 0.55
N SER A 26 -5.18 6.00 1.36
CA SER A 26 -5.10 5.53 2.74
C SER A 26 -4.70 4.07 2.86
N ALA A 27 -5.39 3.19 2.12
CA ALA A 27 -5.23 1.75 2.27
C ALA A 27 -4.11 1.17 1.40
N PHE A 28 -3.95 1.69 0.18
CA PHE A 28 -3.11 1.03 -0.81
C PHE A 28 -1.78 1.74 -1.06
N THR A 29 -1.74 3.06 -1.12
CA THR A 29 -0.48 3.78 -1.35
C THR A 29 0.36 3.79 -0.08
N GLU A 30 -0.18 4.30 1.01
CA GLU A 30 0.54 4.44 2.28
C GLU A 30 0.61 3.11 3.04
N GLY A 31 -0.46 2.30 2.96
CA GLY A 31 -0.57 1.06 3.74
C GLY A 31 -0.01 -0.19 3.07
N MET A 32 0.24 -0.21 1.77
CA MET A 32 0.65 -1.44 1.07
C MET A 32 1.86 -1.26 0.15
N GLN A 33 1.85 -0.27 -0.76
CA GLN A 33 2.83 -0.20 -1.86
C GLN A 33 4.28 0.02 -1.45
N LEU A 34 4.52 0.65 -0.29
CA LEU A 34 5.86 0.89 0.21
C LEU A 34 6.42 -0.31 0.97
N PHE A 35 5.54 -1.17 1.49
CA PHE A 35 5.94 -2.22 2.41
C PHE A 35 6.73 -3.36 1.77
N SER A 36 6.49 -3.70 0.50
CA SER A 36 7.36 -4.66 -0.20
C SER A 36 8.78 -4.14 -0.33
N SER A 37 8.94 -2.86 -0.68
CA SER A 37 10.24 -2.19 -0.73
C SER A 37 10.91 -2.17 0.65
N PHE A 38 10.17 -1.87 1.70
CA PHE A 38 10.68 -1.87 3.07
C PHE A 38 11.18 -3.24 3.51
N VAL A 39 10.43 -4.31 3.23
CA VAL A 39 10.86 -5.68 3.54
C VAL A 39 12.15 -6.04 2.82
N MET A 40 12.24 -5.72 1.53
CA MET A 40 13.45 -5.98 0.74
C MET A 40 14.65 -5.20 1.28
N LEU A 41 14.48 -3.92 1.64
CA LEU A 41 15.53 -3.08 2.21
C LEU A 41 15.93 -3.53 3.62
N LEU A 42 14.97 -3.88 4.48
CA LEU A 42 15.25 -4.43 5.82
C LEU A 42 15.97 -5.77 5.77
N ASN A 43 15.83 -6.52 4.69
CA ASN A 43 16.55 -7.78 4.50
C ASN A 43 18.07 -7.59 4.47
N PHE A 44 18.59 -6.45 4.00
CA PHE A 44 20.01 -6.12 4.11
C PHE A 44 20.45 -6.03 5.57
N THR A 45 19.66 -5.37 6.40
CA THR A 45 19.93 -5.25 7.85
C THR A 45 19.83 -6.60 8.55
N ARG A 46 18.83 -7.44 8.19
CA ARG A 46 18.69 -8.82 8.67
C ARG A 46 19.92 -9.67 8.35
N ASN A 47 20.58 -9.40 7.24
CA ASN A 47 21.83 -10.06 6.85
C ASN A 47 23.10 -9.37 7.40
N GLY A 48 22.96 -8.43 8.33
CA GLY A 48 24.07 -7.77 9.00
C GLY A 48 24.70 -6.60 8.25
N THR A 49 24.11 -6.19 7.13
CA THR A 49 24.59 -5.08 6.29
C THR A 49 23.66 -3.88 6.37
N MET A 50 24.12 -2.71 5.94
CA MET A 50 23.36 -1.48 5.80
C MET A 50 22.49 -1.10 7.01
N LYS A 51 23.02 -1.23 8.23
CA LYS A 51 22.29 -1.01 9.49
C LYS A 51 21.69 0.40 9.61
N GLY A 52 22.41 1.43 9.13
CA GLY A 52 21.90 2.81 9.11
C GLY A 52 20.66 2.97 8.22
N MET A 53 20.64 2.30 7.07
CA MET A 53 19.45 2.27 6.21
C MET A 53 18.29 1.58 6.91
N GLY A 54 18.54 0.47 7.61
CA GLY A 54 17.48 -0.21 8.38
C GLY A 54 16.84 0.69 9.43
N GLN A 55 17.61 1.57 10.07
CA GLN A 55 17.07 2.54 11.00
C GLN A 55 16.19 3.60 10.31
N ILE A 56 16.62 4.09 9.15
CA ILE A 56 15.81 5.03 8.35
C ILE A 56 14.50 4.38 7.92
N ILE A 57 14.54 3.13 7.43
CA ILE A 57 13.33 2.39 7.05
C ILE A 57 12.40 2.18 8.24
N ALA A 58 12.92 1.89 9.43
CA ALA A 58 12.09 1.74 10.62
C ALA A 58 11.34 3.05 10.98
N TRP A 59 11.98 4.21 10.81
CA TRP A 59 11.32 5.51 10.97
C TRP A 59 10.26 5.74 9.89
N SER A 60 10.58 5.46 8.62
CA SER A 60 9.61 5.57 7.52
C SER A 60 8.38 4.70 7.76
N ILE A 61 8.55 3.46 8.24
CA ILE A 61 7.40 2.59 8.58
C ILE A 61 6.52 3.23 9.65
N ALA A 62 7.10 3.87 10.66
CA ALA A 62 6.33 4.57 11.70
C ALA A 62 5.54 5.74 11.11
N ASP A 63 6.14 6.53 10.22
CA ASP A 63 5.48 7.64 9.53
C ASP A 63 4.36 7.15 8.62
N GLU A 64 4.59 6.10 7.81
CA GLU A 64 3.56 5.54 6.92
C GLU A 64 2.38 4.92 7.70
N THR A 65 2.65 4.37 8.89
CA THR A 65 1.56 3.90 9.77
C THR A 65 0.67 5.06 10.21
N LEU A 66 1.28 6.18 10.60
CA LEU A 66 0.53 7.38 10.99
C LEU A 66 -0.25 7.97 9.80
N HIS A 67 0.34 8.00 8.61
CA HIS A 67 -0.33 8.45 7.38
C HIS A 67 -1.55 7.57 7.08
N THR A 68 -1.39 6.26 7.09
CA THR A 68 -2.47 5.29 6.86
C THR A 68 -3.62 5.48 7.85
N GLU A 69 -3.31 5.60 9.15
CA GLU A 69 -4.33 5.85 10.19
C GLU A 69 -5.05 7.18 9.96
N SER A 70 -4.31 8.24 9.66
CA SER A 70 -4.86 9.59 9.45
C SER A 70 -5.75 9.65 8.22
N MET A 71 -5.31 9.08 7.11
CA MET A 71 -6.07 9.05 5.86
C MET A 71 -7.30 8.13 5.95
N THR A 72 -7.19 7.01 6.67
CA THR A 72 -8.35 6.13 6.94
C THR A 72 -9.39 6.86 7.80
N LYS A 73 -8.96 7.64 8.78
CA LYS A 73 -9.85 8.48 9.57
C LYS A 73 -10.52 9.54 8.69
N LEU A 74 -9.75 10.22 7.84
CA LEU A 74 -10.29 11.19 6.89
C LEU A 74 -11.35 10.57 5.98
N PHE A 75 -11.10 9.37 5.44
CA PHE A 75 -12.08 8.64 4.63
C PHE A 75 -13.37 8.37 5.42
N ARG A 76 -13.25 7.88 6.65
CA ARG A 76 -14.43 7.58 7.50
C ARG A 76 -15.24 8.84 7.78
N GLU A 77 -14.60 9.95 8.17
CA GLU A 77 -15.29 11.23 8.40
C GLU A 77 -15.96 11.75 7.13
N TYR A 78 -15.26 11.66 6.00
CA TYR A 78 -15.81 12.07 4.70
C TYR A 78 -17.08 11.29 4.33
N ILE A 79 -17.10 9.98 4.57
CA ILE A 79 -18.30 9.14 4.35
C ILE A 79 -19.41 9.45 5.37
N VAL A 80 -19.08 9.79 6.62
CA VAL A 80 -20.07 10.21 7.61
C VAL A 80 -20.76 11.53 7.20
N GLU A 81 -19.98 12.46 6.65
CA GLU A 81 -20.52 13.75 6.14
C GLU A 81 -21.29 13.60 4.82
N ASN A 82 -21.02 12.55 4.04
CA ASN A 82 -21.60 12.30 2.70
C ASN A 82 -22.11 10.84 2.61
N PRO A 83 -23.12 10.45 3.41
CA PRO A 83 -23.52 9.04 3.52
C PRO A 83 -24.09 8.45 2.20
N GLU A 84 -24.62 9.29 1.29
CA GLU A 84 -25.10 8.89 -0.02
C GLU A 84 -23.99 8.34 -0.93
N LEU A 85 -22.73 8.69 -0.66
CA LEU A 85 -21.58 8.18 -1.40
C LEU A 85 -21.28 6.72 -1.08
N TRP A 86 -21.63 6.24 0.15
CA TRP A 86 -21.37 4.86 0.57
C TRP A 86 -22.37 3.87 -0.05
N ASN A 87 -22.26 3.67 -1.34
CA ASN A 87 -23.11 2.79 -2.14
C ASN A 87 -22.30 1.66 -2.80
N ASP A 88 -23.00 0.73 -3.45
CA ASP A 88 -22.36 -0.44 -4.05
C ASP A 88 -21.44 -0.06 -5.23
N ALA A 89 -21.70 1.05 -5.92
CA ALA A 89 -20.84 1.54 -6.99
C ALA A 89 -19.49 2.01 -6.45
N LEU A 90 -19.47 2.80 -5.36
CA LEU A 90 -18.22 3.23 -4.70
C LEU A 90 -17.45 2.03 -4.15
N LYS A 91 -18.14 1.07 -3.49
CA LYS A 91 -17.51 -0.14 -2.99
C LYS A 91 -16.86 -0.95 -4.12
N ALA A 92 -17.58 -1.20 -5.20
CA ALA A 92 -17.06 -1.91 -6.37
C ALA A 92 -15.83 -1.19 -6.95
N LYS A 93 -15.86 0.15 -7.01
CA LYS A 93 -14.71 0.94 -7.47
C LYS A 93 -13.51 0.79 -6.55
N ILE A 94 -13.69 0.87 -5.23
CA ILE A 94 -12.60 0.68 -4.25
C ILE A 94 -11.99 -0.73 -4.38
N TYR A 95 -12.82 -1.78 -4.50
CA TYR A 95 -12.33 -3.14 -4.71
C TYR A 95 -11.57 -3.29 -6.04
N GLY A 96 -12.04 -2.71 -7.13
CA GLY A 96 -11.32 -2.72 -8.40
C GLY A 96 -9.96 -2.01 -8.32
N ILE A 97 -9.89 -0.88 -7.59
CA ILE A 97 -8.62 -0.21 -7.30
C ILE A 97 -7.70 -1.14 -6.50
N ALA A 98 -8.21 -1.80 -5.45
CA ALA A 98 -7.46 -2.73 -4.64
C ALA A 98 -6.83 -3.86 -5.47
N GLU A 99 -7.62 -4.51 -6.33
CA GLU A 99 -7.16 -5.59 -7.22
C GLU A 99 -6.05 -5.09 -8.15
N THR A 100 -6.23 -3.94 -8.79
CA THR A 100 -5.21 -3.34 -9.65
C THR A 100 -3.91 -3.02 -8.87
N MET A 101 -4.04 -2.50 -7.67
CA MET A 101 -2.88 -2.17 -6.83
C MET A 101 -2.09 -3.41 -6.41
N VAL A 102 -2.77 -4.51 -6.08
CA VAL A 102 -2.13 -5.80 -5.80
C VAL A 102 -1.38 -6.32 -7.02
N GLU A 103 -1.99 -6.27 -8.21
CA GLU A 103 -1.32 -6.68 -9.45
C GLU A 103 -0.06 -5.84 -9.75
N LEU A 104 -0.14 -4.52 -9.53
CA LEU A 104 1.01 -3.63 -9.75
C LEU A 104 2.12 -3.92 -8.74
N GLU A 105 1.78 -4.25 -7.51
CA GLU A 105 2.73 -4.62 -6.47
C GLU A 105 3.40 -5.97 -6.80
N ASP A 106 2.65 -6.96 -7.24
CA ASP A 106 3.18 -8.25 -7.69
C ASP A 106 4.17 -8.09 -8.86
N ARG A 107 3.85 -7.24 -9.83
CA ARG A 107 4.77 -6.91 -10.93
C ARG A 107 6.03 -6.21 -10.43
N PHE A 108 5.92 -5.32 -9.46
CA PHE A 108 7.08 -4.68 -8.85
C PHE A 108 7.99 -5.71 -8.15
N ILE A 109 7.40 -6.63 -7.37
CA ILE A 109 8.14 -7.72 -6.71
C ILE A 109 8.87 -8.58 -7.75
N ASP A 110 8.19 -8.96 -8.84
CA ASP A 110 8.79 -9.74 -9.92
C ASP A 110 9.96 -9.02 -10.59
N LEU A 111 9.83 -7.73 -10.85
CA LEU A 111 10.91 -6.91 -11.41
C LEU A 111 12.10 -6.83 -10.45
N ALA A 112 11.86 -6.60 -9.16
CA ALA A 112 12.91 -6.50 -8.15
C ALA A 112 13.72 -7.80 -8.05
N PHE A 113 13.03 -8.94 -7.98
CA PHE A 113 13.68 -10.26 -7.94
C PHE A 113 14.24 -10.70 -9.31
N GLY A 114 13.79 -10.10 -10.41
CA GLY A 114 14.38 -10.30 -11.73
C GLY A 114 15.75 -9.66 -11.89
N VAL A 115 16.05 -8.62 -11.12
CA VAL A 115 17.36 -7.96 -11.11
C VAL A 115 18.40 -8.75 -10.33
N SER A 116 18.03 -9.31 -9.18
CA SER A 116 18.93 -10.08 -8.32
C SER A 116 18.15 -10.94 -7.33
N GLU A 117 18.65 -12.14 -7.07
CA GLU A 117 18.17 -12.95 -5.95
C GLU A 117 18.52 -12.27 -4.62
N MET A 118 17.61 -12.35 -3.67
CA MET A 118 17.80 -11.79 -2.34
C MET A 118 18.15 -12.91 -1.35
N ARG A 119 19.27 -12.73 -0.64
CA ARG A 119 19.70 -13.71 0.35
C ARG A 119 18.65 -13.84 1.45
N ARG A 120 18.15 -15.05 1.71
CA ARG A 120 17.20 -15.38 2.77
C ARG A 120 15.86 -14.63 2.67
N LEU A 121 15.46 -14.26 1.47
CA LEU A 121 14.14 -13.67 1.20
C LEU A 121 13.69 -14.14 -0.17
N THR A 122 12.51 -14.72 -0.24
CA THR A 122 11.89 -15.20 -1.47
C THR A 122 10.76 -14.27 -1.92
N ARG A 123 10.38 -14.37 -3.19
CA ARG A 123 9.22 -13.68 -3.76
C ARG A 123 7.95 -13.99 -2.99
N GLU A 124 7.76 -15.27 -2.72
CA GLU A 124 6.58 -15.81 -2.04
C GLU A 124 6.47 -15.26 -0.62
N GLU A 125 7.58 -15.11 0.09
CA GLU A 125 7.59 -14.50 1.42
C GLU A 125 7.19 -13.03 1.37
N VAL A 126 7.66 -12.25 0.38
CA VAL A 126 7.27 -10.84 0.22
C VAL A 126 5.78 -10.75 -0.13
N ARG A 127 5.28 -11.54 -1.08
CA ARG A 127 3.87 -11.61 -1.44
C ARG A 127 2.98 -11.99 -0.25
N SER A 128 3.37 -13.02 0.48
CA SER A 128 2.63 -13.46 1.67
C SER A 128 2.56 -12.37 2.73
N TYR A 129 3.64 -11.60 2.91
CA TYR A 129 3.66 -10.47 3.84
C TYR A 129 2.70 -9.36 3.39
N ILE A 130 2.69 -9.00 2.11
CA ILE A 130 1.76 -8.00 1.57
C ILE A 130 0.30 -8.46 1.69
N CYS A 131 0.02 -9.73 1.37
CA CYS A 131 -1.31 -10.31 1.57
C CYS A 131 -1.75 -10.23 3.03
N LEU A 132 -0.85 -10.49 3.97
CA LEU A 132 -1.15 -10.41 5.41
C LEU A 132 -1.49 -8.98 5.83
N LEU A 133 -0.77 -7.97 5.35
CA LEU A 133 -1.07 -6.56 5.62
C LEU A 133 -2.46 -6.17 5.09
N TYR A 134 -2.80 -6.65 3.91
CA TYR A 134 -4.06 -6.34 3.25
C TYR A 134 -5.27 -7.03 3.91
N THR A 135 -5.08 -8.24 4.44
CA THR A 135 -6.16 -9.09 5.00
C THR A 135 -6.25 -9.05 6.53
N SER A 136 -5.28 -8.43 7.20
CA SER A 136 -5.32 -8.32 8.66
C SER A 136 -6.47 -7.41 9.09
N PRO A 137 -7.35 -7.85 10.01
CA PRO A 137 -8.32 -6.96 10.62
C PRO A 137 -7.60 -5.83 11.33
N SER A 138 -8.18 -4.63 11.26
CA SER A 138 -7.65 -3.49 12.02
C SER A 138 -7.58 -3.87 13.51
N PRO A 139 -6.48 -3.57 14.22
CA PRO A 139 -6.35 -3.91 15.64
C PRO A 139 -7.37 -3.25 16.57
N ARG A 140 -8.38 -2.57 16.03
CA ARG A 140 -9.36 -1.75 16.77
C ARG A 140 -10.83 -2.04 16.40
N ASP A 141 -11.15 -3.27 15.96
CA ASP A 141 -12.55 -3.71 15.91
C ASP A 141 -12.98 -4.27 17.25
#